data_6af2c1df6b5c34cb6f154eb1a72b5047
#
_entry.id   6af2c1df6b5c34cb6f154eb1a72b5047
#
_cell.length_a   1.000
_cell.length_b   1.000
_cell.length_c   1.000
_cell.angle_alpha   90.00
_cell.angle_beta   90.00
_cell.angle_gamma   90.00
#
_symmetry.space_group_name_H-M   'P 1'
#
loop_
_entity.id
_entity.type
_entity.pdbx_description
1 polymer ?
#
loop_
_entity_poly.entity_id
_entity_poly.type
_entity_poly.pdbx_seq_one_letter_code
_entity_poly.pdbx_strand_id
1 'polypeptide(L)'
;MSVTETVTCSECGTAFEVPESLRDRYPGWTPSKCRSCHGGAPPAQRSSRSTRSSSPRGATEGALSPSEVLERFTEGPTSGVFTDGSADPNPGPGGWGAVYVRDDQIIAEAHGHEPDTTNNRMELAALIAGFDLVPEGEPATVYSDSNYCVKMINEWAAGWARNGWRRKAGPVKNLDLVKALYARAQARPELELRWIKAHDGSRWNEYADALSVAYRRA
;
A
#
# COMPACT_ATOMS: atom_id res chain seq x y z
N MET A 1 -23.25 -17.97 -28.44
CA MET A 1 -24.25 -17.17 -27.68
C MET A 1 -24.03 -17.49 -26.21
N SER A 2 -23.45 -16.55 -25.47
CA SER A 2 -23.17 -16.76 -24.03
C SER A 2 -24.49 -16.72 -23.26
N VAL A 3 -24.84 -17.82 -22.62
CA VAL A 3 -26.07 -17.91 -21.80
C VAL A 3 -25.74 -17.35 -20.41
N THR A 4 -26.15 -16.11 -20.16
CA THR A 4 -26.13 -15.51 -18.82
C THR A 4 -27.35 -15.98 -18.03
N GLU A 5 -27.16 -16.37 -16.78
CA GLU A 5 -28.25 -16.69 -15.85
C GLU A 5 -28.55 -15.49 -14.97
N THR A 6 -29.83 -15.16 -14.85
CA THR A 6 -30.28 -14.06 -13.99
C THR A 6 -30.66 -14.60 -12.62
N VAL A 7 -30.05 -14.06 -11.57
CA VAL A 7 -30.29 -14.44 -10.17
C VAL A 7 -30.83 -13.25 -9.38
N THR A 8 -31.74 -13.49 -8.46
CA THR A 8 -32.28 -12.44 -7.59
C THR A 8 -31.51 -12.36 -6.28
N CYS A 9 -31.03 -11.14 -5.95
CA CYS A 9 -30.30 -10.90 -4.70
C CYS A 9 -31.19 -11.13 -3.47
N SER A 10 -30.72 -11.96 -2.55
CA SER A 10 -31.45 -12.29 -1.32
C SER A 10 -31.61 -11.13 -0.32
N GLU A 11 -30.77 -10.07 -0.46
CA GLU A 11 -30.81 -8.91 0.43
C GLU A 11 -31.61 -7.73 -0.11
N CYS A 12 -31.45 -7.39 -1.38
CA CYS A 12 -32.09 -6.20 -1.96
C CYS A 12 -33.14 -6.47 -3.04
N GLY A 13 -33.39 -7.75 -3.39
CA GLY A 13 -34.36 -8.15 -4.40
C GLY A 13 -33.99 -7.78 -5.85
N THR A 14 -32.81 -7.16 -6.09
CA THR A 14 -32.39 -6.78 -7.44
C THR A 14 -31.93 -8.00 -8.23
N ALA A 15 -32.45 -8.15 -9.46
CA ALA A 15 -31.98 -9.16 -10.40
C ALA A 15 -30.58 -8.76 -10.94
N PHE A 16 -29.65 -9.74 -11.02
CA PHE A 16 -28.32 -9.53 -11.58
C PHE A 16 -27.88 -10.75 -12.40
N GLU A 17 -27.03 -10.53 -13.39
CA GLU A 17 -26.52 -11.57 -14.28
C GLU A 17 -25.25 -12.21 -13.73
N VAL A 18 -25.19 -13.55 -13.82
CA VAL A 18 -24.02 -14.36 -13.48
C VAL A 18 -23.33 -14.80 -14.77
N PRO A 19 -22.10 -14.35 -15.04
CA PRO A 19 -21.35 -14.75 -16.22
C PRO A 19 -21.06 -16.25 -16.27
N GLU A 20 -21.12 -16.84 -17.45
CA GLU A 20 -20.80 -18.25 -17.68
C GLU A 20 -19.41 -18.64 -17.15
N SER A 21 -18.43 -17.78 -17.32
CA SER A 21 -17.05 -17.96 -16.82
C SER A 21 -16.95 -18.14 -15.30
N LEU A 22 -17.93 -17.65 -14.55
CA LEU A 22 -18.00 -17.83 -13.09
C LEU A 22 -18.59 -19.20 -12.75
N ARG A 23 -19.58 -19.66 -13.52
CA ARG A 23 -20.19 -20.99 -13.35
C ARG A 23 -19.24 -22.11 -13.72
N ASP A 24 -18.46 -21.93 -14.80
CA ASP A 24 -17.45 -22.91 -15.23
C ASP A 24 -16.32 -23.04 -14.20
N ARG A 25 -16.00 -21.94 -13.52
CA ARG A 25 -14.97 -21.94 -12.47
C ARG A 25 -15.45 -22.56 -11.16
N TYR A 26 -16.76 -22.49 -10.89
CA TYR A 26 -17.38 -22.98 -9.65
C TYR A 26 -18.65 -23.75 -9.94
N PRO A 27 -18.56 -24.99 -10.47
CA PRO A 27 -19.73 -25.81 -10.80
C PRO A 27 -20.64 -26.04 -9.58
N GLY A 28 -21.93 -25.74 -9.71
CA GLY A 28 -22.91 -25.92 -8.64
C GLY A 28 -22.99 -24.81 -7.61
N TRP A 29 -22.20 -23.72 -7.77
CA TRP A 29 -22.30 -22.54 -6.90
C TRP A 29 -23.04 -21.40 -7.62
N THR A 30 -24.04 -20.83 -6.95
CA THR A 30 -24.77 -19.64 -7.43
C THR A 30 -24.70 -18.54 -6.38
N PRO A 31 -24.28 -17.30 -6.74
CA PRO A 31 -24.21 -16.22 -5.79
C PRO A 31 -25.60 -15.81 -5.30
N SER A 32 -25.81 -15.74 -3.99
CA SER A 32 -27.08 -15.32 -3.39
C SER A 32 -27.21 -13.80 -3.26
N LYS A 33 -26.13 -13.05 -3.40
CA LYS A 33 -26.09 -11.59 -3.23
C LYS A 33 -25.49 -10.89 -4.45
N CYS A 34 -26.07 -9.75 -4.84
CA CYS A 34 -25.52 -8.91 -5.91
C CYS A 34 -24.21 -8.23 -5.46
N ARG A 35 -23.46 -7.69 -6.42
CA ARG A 35 -22.14 -7.06 -6.17
C ARG A 35 -22.22 -5.90 -5.17
N SER A 36 -23.32 -5.15 -5.14
CA SER A 36 -23.55 -4.03 -4.21
C SER A 36 -23.82 -4.51 -2.78
N CYS A 37 -24.40 -5.69 -2.59
CA CYS A 37 -24.70 -6.27 -1.27
C CYS A 37 -23.58 -7.18 -0.75
N HIS A 38 -22.69 -7.66 -1.62
CA HIS A 38 -21.56 -8.50 -1.23
C HIS A 38 -20.43 -7.72 -0.53
N GLY A 39 -20.41 -6.38 -0.63
CA GLY A 39 -19.41 -5.47 -0.06
C GLY A 39 -19.83 -4.75 1.21
N GLY A 40 -20.85 -5.20 1.91
CA GLY A 40 -21.28 -4.89 3.27
C GLY A 40 -21.11 -3.46 3.79
N ALA A 41 -22.03 -2.52 3.42
CA ALA A 41 -22.51 -1.47 4.32
C ALA A 41 -24.01 -1.35 4.12
N PRO A 42 -24.84 -1.19 5.18
CA PRO A 42 -26.29 -1.06 5.01
C PRO A 42 -26.63 0.23 4.26
N PRO A 43 -27.70 0.25 3.44
CA PRO A 43 -28.12 1.46 2.74
C PRO A 43 -28.52 2.53 3.75
N ALA A 44 -27.79 3.62 3.78
CA ALA A 44 -28.20 4.82 4.50
C ALA A 44 -29.55 5.31 3.94
N GLN A 45 -30.52 5.47 4.81
CA GLN A 45 -31.85 6.05 4.50
C GLN A 45 -31.63 7.40 3.79
N ARG A 46 -32.25 7.54 2.64
CA ARG A 46 -32.30 8.80 1.87
C ARG A 46 -33.03 9.85 2.69
N SER A 47 -32.33 10.71 3.38
CA SER A 47 -32.81 12.00 3.78
C SER A 47 -32.53 13.01 2.67
N SER A 48 -33.56 13.83 2.40
CA SER A 48 -33.68 14.81 1.34
C SER A 48 -32.49 15.76 1.19
N ARG A 49 -32.00 15.84 -0.03
CA ARG A 49 -31.51 16.99 -0.77
C ARG A 49 -31.07 18.22 0.03
N SER A 50 -29.78 18.31 0.24
CA SER A 50 -29.08 19.58 0.31
C SER A 50 -28.22 19.67 -0.96
N THR A 51 -28.54 20.66 -1.81
CA THR A 51 -27.76 21.06 -2.98
C THR A 51 -26.41 21.61 -2.51
N ARG A 52 -25.40 20.76 -2.40
CA ARG A 52 -24.02 21.24 -2.36
C ARG A 52 -23.52 21.34 -3.79
N SER A 53 -23.20 22.57 -4.19
CA SER A 53 -22.57 22.92 -5.42
C SER A 53 -21.42 21.98 -5.72
N SER A 54 -21.48 21.33 -6.87
CA SER A 54 -20.33 20.64 -7.46
C SER A 54 -19.34 21.71 -7.88
N SER A 55 -18.37 22.00 -7.01
CA SER A 55 -17.13 22.62 -7.46
C SER A 55 -16.50 21.66 -8.49
N PRO A 56 -16.04 22.14 -9.65
CA PRO A 56 -15.31 21.32 -10.58
C PRO A 56 -14.09 20.77 -9.82
N ARG A 57 -13.90 19.45 -9.83
CA ARG A 57 -12.63 18.86 -9.42
C ARG A 57 -11.61 19.49 -10.35
N GLY A 58 -10.85 20.42 -9.77
CA GLY A 58 -9.75 21.09 -10.43
C GLY A 58 -8.78 20.04 -10.96
N ALA A 59 -8.11 20.41 -12.02
CA ALA A 59 -6.96 19.73 -12.60
C ALA A 59 -6.11 19.10 -11.50
N THR A 60 -5.62 17.89 -11.78
CA THR A 60 -4.62 17.16 -10.99
C THR A 60 -3.66 18.14 -10.30
N GLU A 61 -3.87 18.42 -9.02
CA GLU A 61 -2.81 19.00 -8.19
C GLU A 61 -1.70 17.96 -8.26
N GLY A 62 -0.59 18.32 -8.92
CA GLY A 62 0.58 17.45 -9.01
C GLY A 62 1.01 17.10 -7.59
N ALA A 63 1.45 15.85 -7.39
CA ALA A 63 1.97 15.41 -6.10
C ALA A 63 2.97 16.44 -5.56
N LEU A 64 2.88 16.77 -4.26
CA LEU A 64 3.75 17.75 -3.63
C LEU A 64 5.23 17.36 -3.80
N SER A 65 6.09 18.35 -4.01
CA SER A 65 7.53 18.14 -3.93
C SER A 65 7.98 17.96 -2.48
N PRO A 66 9.13 17.35 -2.21
CA PRO A 66 9.66 17.25 -0.86
C PRO A 66 9.79 18.60 -0.13
N SER A 67 10.16 19.66 -0.84
CA SER A 67 10.23 21.02 -0.27
C SER A 67 8.85 21.57 0.14
N GLU A 68 7.82 21.37 -0.69
CA GLU A 68 6.45 21.78 -0.37
C GLU A 68 5.87 20.99 0.80
N VAL A 69 6.26 19.72 0.95
CA VAL A 69 5.88 18.92 2.13
C VAL A 69 6.48 19.51 3.40
N LEU A 70 7.76 19.89 3.40
CA LEU A 70 8.43 20.48 4.55
C LEU A 70 7.82 21.82 4.98
N GLU A 71 7.27 22.59 4.05
CA GLU A 71 6.56 23.83 4.33
C GLU A 71 5.15 23.61 4.88
N ARG A 72 4.48 22.52 4.44
CA ARG A 72 3.06 22.27 4.70
C ARG A 72 2.79 21.44 5.95
N PHE A 73 3.63 20.46 6.24
CA PHE A 73 3.41 19.47 7.29
C PHE A 73 4.43 19.64 8.42
N THR A 74 3.94 19.59 9.66
CA THR A 74 4.76 19.76 10.87
C THR A 74 4.53 18.67 11.91
N GLU A 75 3.53 17.83 11.72
CA GLU A 75 3.07 16.86 12.70
C GLU A 75 3.72 15.48 12.45
N GLY A 76 3.68 14.64 13.48
CA GLY A 76 4.12 13.26 13.42
C GLY A 76 5.42 12.98 14.19
N PRO A 77 5.97 11.76 14.07
CA PRO A 77 7.26 11.42 14.71
C PRO A 77 8.39 12.25 14.12
N THR A 78 9.24 12.81 14.98
CA THR A 78 10.37 13.67 14.61
C THR A 78 11.66 12.90 14.33
N SER A 79 11.69 11.60 14.63
CA SER A 79 12.85 10.73 14.44
C SER A 79 12.42 9.35 13.97
N GLY A 80 13.21 8.74 13.09
CA GLY A 80 12.99 7.43 12.50
C GLY A 80 13.24 7.40 11.00
N VAL A 81 12.98 6.28 10.39
CA VAL A 81 13.02 6.11 8.93
C VAL A 81 11.58 6.04 8.41
N PHE A 82 11.28 6.80 7.38
CA PHE A 82 9.96 6.80 6.76
C PHE A 82 10.09 6.33 5.32
N THR A 83 9.20 5.42 4.92
CA THR A 83 9.28 4.75 3.62
C THR A 83 7.94 4.73 2.92
N ASP A 84 7.93 4.95 1.62
CA ASP A 84 6.76 4.86 0.75
C ASP A 84 7.13 4.31 -0.63
N GLY A 85 6.16 3.64 -1.27
CA GLY A 85 6.34 3.11 -2.61
C GLY A 85 5.04 2.99 -3.37
N SER A 86 5.02 3.52 -4.58
CA SER A 86 3.82 3.56 -5.42
C SER A 86 4.10 3.19 -6.87
N ALA A 87 3.08 2.70 -7.57
CA ALA A 87 3.07 2.52 -9.02
C ALA A 87 1.74 3.01 -9.58
N ASP A 88 1.80 3.78 -10.67
CA ASP A 88 0.60 4.30 -11.32
C ASP A 88 0.81 4.41 -12.84
N PRO A 89 0.03 3.62 -13.64
CA PRO A 89 -0.94 2.62 -13.19
C PRO A 89 -0.29 1.45 -12.42
N ASN A 90 -1.07 0.67 -11.69
CA ASN A 90 -0.59 -0.50 -10.95
C ASN A 90 -1.18 -1.80 -11.54
N PRO A 91 -0.39 -2.65 -12.27
CA PRO A 91 1.06 -2.51 -12.54
C PRO A 91 1.40 -1.43 -13.57
N GLY A 92 2.65 -0.92 -13.51
CA GLY A 92 3.17 0.09 -14.41
C GLY A 92 4.43 0.77 -13.87
N PRO A 93 4.78 1.98 -14.36
CA PRO A 93 5.89 2.72 -13.80
C PRO A 93 5.62 3.07 -12.34
N GLY A 94 6.63 2.92 -11.51
CA GLY A 94 6.53 3.18 -10.08
C GLY A 94 7.83 3.67 -9.49
N GLY A 95 7.76 4.23 -8.29
CA GLY A 95 8.93 4.68 -7.56
C GLY A 95 8.80 4.40 -6.08
N TRP A 96 9.90 4.58 -5.38
CA TRP A 96 10.03 4.43 -3.95
C TRP A 96 10.85 5.56 -3.34
N GLY A 97 10.56 5.88 -2.10
CA GLY A 97 11.28 6.86 -1.31
C GLY A 97 11.53 6.37 0.11
N ALA A 98 12.68 6.74 0.67
CA ALA A 98 13.05 6.50 2.05
C ALA A 98 13.80 7.72 2.59
N VAL A 99 13.48 8.14 3.82
CA VAL A 99 14.18 9.22 4.52
C VAL A 99 14.46 8.82 5.95
N TYR A 100 15.70 8.99 6.39
CA TYR A 100 16.13 8.83 7.78
C TYR A 100 16.25 10.19 8.44
N VAL A 101 15.52 10.37 9.54
CA VAL A 101 15.37 11.65 10.23
C VAL A 101 15.70 11.48 11.71
N ARG A 102 16.36 12.49 12.28
CA ARG A 102 16.61 12.62 13.70
C ARG A 102 16.32 14.06 14.14
N ASP A 103 15.45 14.21 15.13
CA ASP A 103 15.05 15.50 15.68
C ASP A 103 14.66 16.52 14.58
N ASP A 104 13.77 16.07 13.66
CA ASP A 104 13.32 16.81 12.48
C ASP A 104 14.42 17.23 11.49
N GLN A 105 15.62 16.63 11.59
CA GLN A 105 16.69 16.84 10.63
C GLN A 105 16.88 15.62 9.75
N ILE A 106 16.92 15.82 8.43
CA ILE A 106 17.24 14.76 7.46
C ILE A 106 18.69 14.36 7.64
N ILE A 107 18.94 13.11 7.98
CA ILE A 107 20.27 12.51 8.10
C ILE A 107 20.70 11.89 6.77
N ALA A 108 19.78 11.16 6.14
CA ALA A 108 19.98 10.51 4.85
C ALA A 108 18.65 10.32 4.13
N GLU A 109 18.69 10.30 2.81
CA GLU A 109 17.52 9.95 1.99
C GLU A 109 17.93 9.18 0.75
N ALA A 110 17.01 8.41 0.21
CA ALA A 110 17.19 7.68 -1.04
C ALA A 110 15.82 7.53 -1.74
N HIS A 111 15.84 7.51 -3.05
CA HIS A 111 14.68 7.24 -3.88
C HIS A 111 15.11 6.55 -5.18
N GLY A 112 14.15 5.91 -5.82
CA GLY A 112 14.40 5.25 -7.10
C GLY A 112 13.09 4.95 -7.82
N HIS A 113 13.21 4.39 -9.04
CA HIS A 113 12.04 4.06 -9.85
C HIS A 113 12.28 2.83 -10.70
N GLU A 114 11.17 2.20 -11.11
CA GLU A 114 11.13 1.06 -12.02
C GLU A 114 10.10 1.34 -13.12
N PRO A 115 10.39 1.04 -14.40
CA PRO A 115 9.49 1.32 -15.51
C PRO A 115 8.27 0.39 -15.56
N ASP A 116 8.37 -0.81 -14.96
CA ASP A 116 7.31 -1.81 -14.90
C ASP A 116 7.36 -2.53 -13.53
N THR A 117 6.45 -2.16 -12.65
CA THR A 117 6.44 -2.63 -11.27
C THR A 117 5.03 -2.65 -10.69
N THR A 118 4.93 -2.83 -9.38
CA THR A 118 3.67 -2.77 -8.61
C THR A 118 3.88 -2.01 -7.30
N ASN A 119 2.80 -1.45 -6.72
CA ASN A 119 2.84 -0.81 -5.42
C ASN A 119 3.61 -1.66 -4.39
N ASN A 120 3.23 -2.94 -4.23
CA ASN A 120 3.88 -3.81 -3.25
C ASN A 120 5.39 -4.00 -3.49
N ARG A 121 5.87 -3.97 -4.74
CA ARG A 121 7.32 -4.05 -5.02
C ARG A 121 8.01 -2.77 -4.61
N MET A 122 7.41 -1.62 -4.88
CA MET A 122 7.98 -0.32 -4.53
C MET A 122 8.00 -0.12 -3.01
N GLU A 123 6.94 -0.51 -2.31
CA GLU A 123 6.90 -0.55 -0.85
C GLU A 123 8.04 -1.40 -0.23
N LEU A 124 8.25 -2.60 -0.79
CA LEU A 124 9.36 -3.45 -0.36
C LEU A 124 10.73 -2.86 -0.66
N ALA A 125 10.88 -2.22 -1.83
CA ALA A 125 12.12 -1.54 -2.22
C ALA A 125 12.40 -0.34 -1.30
N ALA A 126 11.37 0.45 -0.98
CA ALA A 126 11.46 1.55 -0.01
C ALA A 126 11.93 1.07 1.37
N LEU A 127 11.33 0.00 1.88
CA LEU A 127 11.72 -0.59 3.15
C LEU A 127 13.16 -1.11 3.14
N ILE A 128 13.59 -1.80 2.07
CA ILE A 128 14.97 -2.27 1.92
C ILE A 128 15.94 -1.08 1.98
N ALA A 129 15.68 -0.03 1.20
CA ALA A 129 16.49 1.18 1.22
C ALA A 129 16.46 1.85 2.59
N GLY A 130 15.31 1.94 3.24
CA GLY A 130 15.16 2.51 4.57
C GLY A 130 16.00 1.81 5.64
N PHE A 131 16.05 0.47 5.62
CA PHE A 131 16.96 -0.29 6.51
C PHE A 131 18.44 0.01 6.23
N ASP A 132 18.78 0.21 4.96
CA ASP A 132 20.18 0.49 4.55
C ASP A 132 20.63 1.95 4.86
N LEU A 133 19.69 2.90 5.07
CA LEU A 133 20.00 4.29 5.43
C LEU A 133 20.51 4.44 6.87
N VAL A 134 20.15 3.55 7.78
CA VAL A 134 20.53 3.66 9.18
C VAL A 134 21.94 3.08 9.37
N PRO A 135 22.87 3.79 10.00
CA PRO A 135 24.19 3.26 10.34
C PRO A 135 24.11 1.97 11.14
N GLU A 136 25.07 1.07 10.95
CA GLU A 136 25.10 -0.23 11.65
C GLU A 136 25.19 -0.04 13.17
N GLY A 137 24.37 -0.83 13.91
CA GLY A 137 24.30 -0.77 15.37
C GLY A 137 23.50 0.41 15.93
N GLU A 138 22.97 1.28 15.09
CA GLU A 138 22.19 2.42 15.53
C GLU A 138 20.69 2.02 15.64
N PRO A 139 20.04 2.20 16.81
CA PRO A 139 18.62 1.88 16.95
C PRO A 139 17.74 2.92 16.27
N ALA A 140 16.74 2.47 15.52
CA ALA A 140 15.75 3.34 14.91
C ALA A 140 14.41 2.63 14.71
N THR A 141 13.32 3.40 14.64
CA THR A 141 12.02 2.91 14.17
C THR A 141 11.93 3.16 12.66
N VAL A 142 11.60 2.11 11.91
CA VAL A 142 11.32 2.18 10.49
C VAL A 142 9.79 2.19 10.30
N TYR A 143 9.26 3.24 9.70
CA TYR A 143 7.84 3.43 9.46
C TYR A 143 7.49 3.15 8.00
N SER A 144 6.38 2.45 7.79
CA SER A 144 5.74 2.28 6.49
C SER A 144 4.22 2.29 6.67
N ASP A 145 3.50 2.87 5.74
CA ASP A 145 2.04 2.83 5.72
C ASP A 145 1.48 1.57 5.04
N SER A 146 2.35 0.75 4.46
CA SER A 146 2.01 -0.58 3.96
C SER A 146 1.81 -1.60 5.09
N ASN A 147 0.61 -1.64 5.66
CA ASN A 147 0.27 -2.62 6.70
C ASN A 147 0.56 -4.07 6.25
N TYR A 148 0.40 -4.35 4.94
CA TYR A 148 0.74 -5.66 4.38
C TYR A 148 2.24 -5.97 4.52
N CYS A 149 3.13 -5.05 4.15
CA CYS A 149 4.57 -5.25 4.22
C CYS A 149 5.05 -5.34 5.68
N VAL A 150 4.52 -4.50 6.57
CA VAL A 150 4.86 -4.54 8.01
C VAL A 150 4.46 -5.88 8.63
N LYS A 151 3.21 -6.33 8.45
CA LYS A 151 2.76 -7.64 8.94
C LYS A 151 3.52 -8.80 8.32
N MET A 152 3.81 -8.70 7.04
CA MET A 152 4.53 -9.74 6.33
C MET A 152 5.90 -10.00 6.95
N ILE A 153 6.66 -8.96 7.28
CA ILE A 153 7.98 -9.10 7.89
C ILE A 153 7.88 -9.50 9.36
N ASN A 154 7.02 -8.82 10.14
CA ASN A 154 6.96 -9.02 11.58
C ASN A 154 6.28 -10.34 11.98
N GLU A 155 5.29 -10.81 11.21
CA GLU A 155 4.44 -11.94 11.61
C GLU A 155 4.65 -13.20 10.74
N TRP A 156 4.81 -13.04 9.42
CA TRP A 156 4.68 -14.19 8.50
C TRP A 156 6.01 -14.70 7.94
N ALA A 157 6.98 -13.82 7.68
CA ALA A 157 8.22 -14.15 6.97
C ALA A 157 9.04 -15.22 7.72
N ALA A 158 9.09 -15.17 9.05
CA ALA A 158 9.77 -16.18 9.86
C ALA A 158 9.19 -17.59 9.66
N GLY A 159 7.86 -17.69 9.59
CA GLY A 159 7.16 -18.94 9.29
C GLY A 159 7.43 -19.44 7.87
N TRP A 160 7.42 -18.55 6.89
CA TRP A 160 7.73 -18.91 5.50
C TRP A 160 9.18 -19.33 5.33
N ALA A 161 10.13 -18.66 5.98
CA ALA A 161 11.55 -19.02 5.93
C ALA A 161 11.79 -20.44 6.45
N ARG A 162 11.20 -20.79 7.63
CA ARG A 162 11.28 -22.16 8.19
C ARG A 162 10.67 -23.22 7.26
N ASN A 163 9.66 -22.87 6.46
CA ASN A 163 8.99 -23.76 5.52
C ASN A 163 9.54 -23.68 4.08
N GLY A 164 10.79 -23.21 3.90
CA GLY A 164 11.41 -23.08 2.59
C GLY A 164 10.71 -22.08 1.68
N TRP A 165 10.14 -21.00 2.23
CA TRP A 165 9.41 -19.92 1.54
C TRP A 165 8.14 -20.40 0.84
N ARG A 166 7.48 -21.41 1.41
CA ARG A 166 6.22 -21.96 0.92
C ARG A 166 5.07 -21.59 1.87
N ARG A 167 3.89 -21.35 1.30
CA ARG A 167 2.65 -21.12 2.03
C ARG A 167 1.51 -21.95 1.45
N LYS A 168 0.48 -22.27 2.26
CA LYS A 168 -0.69 -23.05 1.83
C LYS A 168 -1.44 -22.40 0.67
N ALA A 169 -1.48 -21.07 0.61
CA ALA A 169 -2.19 -20.27 -0.40
C ALA A 169 -1.38 -20.04 -1.70
N GLY A 170 -0.37 -20.87 -1.98
CA GLY A 170 0.48 -20.73 -3.18
C GLY A 170 1.80 -19.99 -2.91
N PRO A 171 2.55 -19.61 -3.96
CA PRO A 171 3.88 -19.02 -3.82
C PRO A 171 3.81 -17.66 -3.11
N VAL A 172 4.88 -17.29 -2.41
CA VAL A 172 5.04 -15.94 -1.85
C VAL A 172 5.30 -14.99 -3.02
N LYS A 173 4.48 -13.96 -3.17
CA LYS A 173 4.69 -12.93 -4.19
C LYS A 173 5.91 -12.07 -3.82
N ASN A 174 6.63 -11.56 -4.82
CA ASN A 174 7.81 -10.71 -4.66
C ASN A 174 8.86 -11.35 -3.73
N LEU A 175 9.05 -12.66 -3.86
CA LEU A 175 9.88 -13.46 -2.95
C LEU A 175 11.33 -12.98 -2.89
N ASP A 176 11.85 -12.45 -3.98
CA ASP A 176 13.15 -11.80 -4.08
C ASP A 176 13.31 -10.67 -3.06
N LEU A 177 12.42 -9.70 -3.09
CA LEU A 177 12.42 -8.55 -2.18
C LEU A 177 12.04 -8.94 -0.74
N VAL A 178 11.08 -9.86 -0.59
CA VAL A 178 10.68 -10.37 0.74
C VAL A 178 11.87 -11.01 1.46
N LYS A 179 12.64 -11.85 0.76
CA LYS A 179 13.85 -12.47 1.32
C LYS A 179 14.91 -11.43 1.66
N ALA A 180 15.13 -10.46 0.78
CA ALA A 180 16.11 -9.41 0.99
C ALA A 180 15.78 -8.55 2.20
N LEU A 181 14.51 -8.14 2.35
CA LEU A 181 14.05 -7.35 3.50
C LEU A 181 14.08 -8.17 4.81
N TYR A 182 13.62 -9.43 4.75
CA TYR A 182 13.65 -10.30 5.93
C TYR A 182 15.08 -10.56 6.43
N ALA A 183 16.04 -10.76 5.52
CA ALA A 183 17.45 -10.91 5.89
C ALA A 183 17.99 -9.67 6.61
N ARG A 184 17.63 -8.45 6.16
CA ARG A 184 17.99 -7.20 6.83
C ARG A 184 17.37 -7.09 8.22
N ALA A 185 16.07 -7.38 8.33
CA ALA A 185 15.38 -7.34 9.61
C ALA A 185 15.99 -8.33 10.63
N GLN A 186 16.47 -9.50 10.16
CA GLN A 186 17.16 -10.45 11.03
C GLN A 186 18.60 -10.01 11.40
N ALA A 187 19.30 -9.33 10.50
CA ALA A 187 20.65 -8.83 10.73
C ALA A 187 20.67 -7.55 11.58
N ARG A 188 19.56 -6.83 11.65
CA ARG A 188 19.42 -5.52 12.28
C ARG A 188 18.30 -5.53 13.35
N PRO A 189 18.46 -6.32 14.45
CA PRO A 189 17.45 -6.42 15.51
C PRO A 189 17.23 -5.11 16.28
N GLU A 190 18.14 -4.14 16.16
CA GLU A 190 18.01 -2.80 16.72
C GLU A 190 17.02 -1.90 15.93
N LEU A 191 16.60 -2.30 14.72
CA LEU A 191 15.61 -1.60 13.92
C LEU A 191 14.22 -2.20 14.15
N GLU A 192 13.29 -1.36 14.55
CA GLU A 192 11.89 -1.76 14.78
C GLU A 192 11.01 -1.34 13.60
N LEU A 193 10.41 -2.28 12.87
CA LEU A 193 9.48 -1.98 11.79
C LEU A 193 8.07 -1.76 12.34
N ARG A 194 7.52 -0.55 12.14
CA ARG A 194 6.18 -0.13 12.59
C ARG A 194 5.31 0.37 11.44
N TRP A 195 4.03 0.11 11.56
CA TRP A 195 3.03 0.70 10.68
C TRP A 195 2.71 2.14 11.11
N ILE A 196 2.58 3.03 10.13
CA ILE A 196 2.07 4.38 10.29
C ILE A 196 0.84 4.56 9.39
N LYS A 197 -0.08 5.47 9.74
CA LYS A 197 -1.27 5.71 8.94
C LYS A 197 -0.92 6.56 7.71
N ALA A 198 -1.37 6.11 6.53
CA ALA A 198 -1.21 6.84 5.28
C ALA A 198 -1.97 8.16 5.29
N HIS A 199 -1.42 9.20 4.69
CA HIS A 199 -2.06 10.51 4.45
C HIS A 199 -2.76 11.10 5.70
N ASP A 200 -2.15 10.92 6.86
CA ASP A 200 -2.65 11.44 8.15
C ASP A 200 -1.91 12.73 8.57
N GLY A 201 -1.23 13.39 7.63
CA GLY A 201 -0.50 14.63 7.87
C GLY A 201 0.83 14.45 8.58
N SER A 202 1.33 13.22 8.72
CA SER A 202 2.66 12.95 9.26
C SER A 202 3.74 13.45 8.29
N ARG A 203 4.47 14.52 8.68
CA ARG A 203 5.46 15.23 7.87
C ARG A 203 6.38 14.31 7.08
N TRP A 204 6.99 13.38 7.77
CA TRP A 204 8.01 12.53 7.17
C TRP A 204 7.43 11.36 6.36
N ASN A 205 6.18 10.94 6.65
CA ASN A 205 5.48 9.99 5.79
C ASN A 205 5.07 10.64 4.46
N GLU A 206 4.52 11.87 4.52
CA GLU A 206 4.23 12.67 3.31
C GLU A 206 5.51 13.01 2.52
N TYR A 207 6.64 13.19 3.22
CA TYR A 207 7.94 13.39 2.57
C TYR A 207 8.41 12.15 1.80
N ALA A 208 8.29 10.96 2.39
CA ALA A 208 8.60 9.70 1.72
C ALA A 208 7.69 9.46 0.50
N ASP A 209 6.38 9.78 0.60
CA ASP A 209 5.45 9.76 -0.54
C ASP A 209 5.91 10.73 -1.65
N ALA A 210 6.29 11.97 -1.31
CA ALA A 210 6.81 12.92 -2.27
C ALA A 210 8.10 12.45 -2.97
N LEU A 211 8.97 11.72 -2.26
CA LEU A 211 10.16 11.08 -2.84
C LEU A 211 9.78 9.93 -3.77
N SER A 212 8.77 9.11 -3.41
CA SER A 212 8.36 7.95 -4.20
C SER A 212 7.89 8.32 -5.61
N VAL A 213 7.36 9.53 -5.79
CA VAL A 213 6.89 10.05 -7.07
C VAL A 213 7.85 11.07 -7.72
N ALA A 214 9.02 11.31 -7.15
CA ALA A 214 9.99 12.29 -7.66
C ALA A 214 10.42 12.00 -9.10
N TYR A 215 10.49 10.74 -9.51
CA TYR A 215 10.84 10.32 -10.88
C TYR A 215 9.90 10.88 -11.96
N ARG A 216 8.67 11.28 -11.60
CA ARG A 216 7.71 11.87 -12.54
C ARG A 216 8.02 13.34 -12.89
N ARG A 217 8.97 13.95 -12.16
CA ARG A 217 9.36 15.37 -12.32
C ARG A 217 10.71 15.53 -12.98
N ALA A 218 11.44 14.41 -13.17
CA ALA A 218 12.77 14.37 -13.79
C ALA A 218 12.73 14.51 -15.32
#